data_3e3ddc3ef25b7fbb6009c46fd08175ea
#
_entry.id   3e3ddc3ef25b7fbb6009c46fd08175ea
#
_cell.length_a   1.000
_cell.length_b   1.000
_cell.length_c   1.000
_cell.angle_alpha   90.00
_cell.angle_beta   90.00
_cell.angle_gamma   90.00
#
_symmetry.space_group_name_H-M   'P 1'
#
loop_
_entity.id
_entity.type
_entity.pdbx_description
1 polymer ?
#
loop_
_entity_poly.entity_id
_entity_poly.type
_entity_poly.pdbx_seq_one_letter_code
_entity_poly.pdbx_strand_id
1 'polypeptide(L)'
;MKKIFVYLALLAATIVSFGCSEEEYDNRYKDPSKVSEASLDKLMPGCMLLANDWACSTYGRYFGYEPQLMLKLSNQLGLTLDPGIYYHDEYEDYGQPYNNYPTMVTNLRKMEQLYDELPDAEKPANEAYILAAKTHLYGMMIYLICEYDDIPFSEIGQVALTGDISYANPHYDNGQKLFEMILDELGEIQAKFATCQKPSAFSSQDFINHGDFDKWRRYANSLRLRGALRVSTQGPLASKGQQIIREILDGNLPIVESIDQNIQIARQASGPLNINGGSGFDWHNLQTASAEVINRMMKEGDGGKWVEGQDDPRLPLMYCLATANGEYPVATAAEEEVKDPLKAGKAVPSVFRGASANTDYDTYQTMFFTRVNRAYYSRIRKKGFFWENQNWDHQIVSSYEMWFIKAEAYQRGWANGDAKAAFTKGISESINFMFKCQNNRSQTELDNTDGDYLNGTQQRAVINPDQSIYNAEWITNFANDRWTTHINGTPYEGGELEAILEQKWIAFCFLHGGEQWSDMRRTGYPRMYYPADHDNNALTPYPCNRLRYVAKERSYNSNFKEEVGAHDNYSDVLFWAKADWHDGPTY
;
A
#
# COMPACT_ATOMS: atom_id res chain seq x y z
N MET A 1 -28.22 41.11 67.47
CA MET A 1 -26.91 40.79 66.88
C MET A 1 -26.53 39.33 67.08
N LYS A 2 -26.65 38.69 68.27
CA LYS A 2 -26.24 37.28 68.46
C LYS A 2 -27.03 36.25 67.61
N LYS A 3 -28.30 36.49 67.29
CA LYS A 3 -29.11 35.58 66.47
C LYS A 3 -28.73 35.62 64.96
N ILE A 4 -28.25 36.74 64.46
CA ILE A 4 -27.83 36.90 63.05
C ILE A 4 -26.50 36.17 62.81
N PHE A 5 -25.59 36.18 63.79
CA PHE A 5 -24.32 35.46 63.72
C PHE A 5 -24.49 33.94 63.72
N VAL A 6 -25.50 33.40 64.44
CA VAL A 6 -25.81 31.98 64.42
C VAL A 6 -26.39 31.54 63.08
N TYR A 7 -27.25 32.36 62.45
CA TYR A 7 -27.75 32.04 61.08
C TYR A 7 -26.72 32.14 59.99
N LEU A 8 -25.77 33.10 60.11
CA LEU A 8 -24.64 33.20 59.18
C LEU A 8 -23.65 32.05 59.38
N ALA A 9 -23.41 31.60 60.58
CA ALA A 9 -22.56 30.41 60.86
C ALA A 9 -23.21 29.11 60.40
N LEU A 10 -24.55 28.96 60.49
CA LEU A 10 -25.29 27.81 59.97
C LEU A 10 -25.33 27.84 58.42
N LEU A 11 -25.45 29.01 57.79
CA LEU A 11 -25.40 29.16 56.35
C LEU A 11 -23.99 28.86 55.80
N ALA A 12 -22.95 29.28 56.49
CA ALA A 12 -21.59 28.94 56.12
C ALA A 12 -21.25 27.47 56.26
N ALA A 13 -21.81 26.80 57.32
CA ALA A 13 -21.62 25.37 57.51
C ALA A 13 -22.38 24.51 56.48
N THR A 14 -23.51 24.99 55.92
CA THR A 14 -24.22 24.29 54.85
C THR A 14 -23.56 24.47 53.47
N ILE A 15 -22.81 25.55 53.23
CA ILE A 15 -22.10 25.75 51.96
C ILE A 15 -20.84 24.86 51.90
N VAL A 16 -20.23 24.53 53.04
CA VAL A 16 -19.02 23.66 53.06
C VAL A 16 -19.35 22.18 52.92
N SER A 17 -20.64 21.77 53.07
CA SER A 17 -21.05 20.35 53.04
C SER A 17 -21.49 19.84 51.66
N PHE A 18 -21.49 20.68 50.65
CA PHE A 18 -21.84 20.33 49.26
C PHE A 18 -20.67 20.45 48.27
N GLY A 19 -19.45 20.34 48.77
CA GLY A 19 -18.31 20.05 47.89
C GLY A 19 -18.38 18.59 47.48
N CYS A 20 -18.78 18.27 46.25
CA CYS A 20 -18.55 16.96 45.69
C CYS A 20 -17.06 16.64 45.89
N SER A 21 -16.72 15.47 46.38
CA SER A 21 -15.36 15.00 46.41
C SER A 21 -14.85 14.92 44.94
N GLU A 22 -13.58 15.14 44.72
CA GLU A 22 -12.97 15.03 43.39
C GLU A 22 -13.33 13.70 42.73
N GLU A 23 -13.38 12.63 43.53
CA GLU A 23 -13.78 11.28 43.14
C GLU A 23 -15.29 11.18 42.70
N GLU A 24 -16.19 11.95 43.34
CA GLU A 24 -17.61 11.97 43.00
C GLU A 24 -17.87 12.83 41.74
N TYR A 25 -17.04 13.87 41.53
CA TYR A 25 -17.06 14.68 40.32
C TYR A 25 -16.55 13.83 39.13
N ASP A 26 -15.41 13.18 39.25
CA ASP A 26 -14.84 12.29 38.22
C ASP A 26 -15.77 11.14 37.85
N ASN A 27 -16.47 10.56 38.82
CA ASN A 27 -17.43 9.47 38.55
C ASN A 27 -18.72 9.94 37.88
N ARG A 28 -19.19 11.18 38.10
CA ARG A 28 -20.39 11.76 37.48
C ARG A 28 -20.15 12.30 36.09
N TYR A 29 -18.94 12.73 35.80
CA TYR A 29 -18.54 13.36 34.52
C TYR A 29 -17.65 12.48 33.68
N LYS A 30 -17.47 11.21 34.03
CA LYS A 30 -16.86 10.22 33.14
C LYS A 30 -17.75 10.14 31.89
N ASP A 31 -17.26 10.70 30.80
CA ASP A 31 -17.88 10.53 29.49
C ASP A 31 -17.83 9.03 29.14
N PRO A 32 -18.97 8.34 29.07
CA PRO A 32 -18.96 6.89 28.78
C PRO A 32 -18.44 6.59 27.37
N SER A 33 -18.29 7.59 26.53
CA SER A 33 -17.65 7.47 25.20
C SER A 33 -16.14 7.62 25.26
N LYS A 34 -15.57 8.08 26.40
CA LYS A 34 -14.12 8.21 26.58
C LYS A 34 -13.58 7.06 27.44
N VAL A 35 -12.45 6.53 26.99
CA VAL A 35 -11.70 5.55 27.76
C VAL A 35 -11.19 6.21 29.04
N SER A 36 -11.80 5.89 30.18
CA SER A 36 -11.42 6.45 31.48
C SER A 36 -10.16 5.81 32.09
N GLU A 37 -9.81 4.64 31.60
CA GLU A 37 -8.59 3.92 31.99
C GLU A 37 -7.97 3.30 30.73
N ALA A 38 -6.70 3.59 30.49
CA ALA A 38 -5.96 2.99 29.40
C ALA A 38 -5.69 1.50 29.75
N SER A 39 -6.06 0.60 28.85
CA SER A 39 -5.76 -0.84 28.94
C SER A 39 -5.28 -1.36 27.60
N LEU A 40 -4.50 -2.47 27.61
CA LEU A 40 -3.87 -2.99 26.41
C LEU A 40 -4.89 -3.41 25.34
N ASP A 41 -6.01 -4.00 25.76
CA ASP A 41 -7.09 -4.41 24.85
C ASP A 41 -7.76 -3.24 24.13
N LYS A 42 -7.82 -2.06 24.76
CA LYS A 42 -8.40 -0.84 24.16
C LYS A 42 -7.39 -0.07 23.33
N LEU A 43 -6.12 -0.07 23.73
CA LEU A 43 -5.07 0.66 23.01
C LEU A 43 -4.63 -0.04 21.73
N MET A 44 -4.59 -1.38 21.69
CA MET A 44 -4.14 -2.13 20.53
C MET A 44 -4.88 -1.77 19.24
N PRO A 45 -6.23 -1.84 19.15
CA PRO A 45 -6.93 -1.49 17.93
C PRO A 45 -6.74 -0.02 17.54
N GLY A 46 -6.72 0.90 18.52
CA GLY A 46 -6.44 2.31 18.26
C GLY A 46 -5.02 2.56 17.72
N CYS A 47 -4.03 1.84 18.25
CA CYS A 47 -2.67 1.87 17.74
C CYS A 47 -2.60 1.36 16.29
N MET A 48 -3.18 0.20 16.01
CA MET A 48 -3.17 -0.39 14.67
C MET A 48 -3.91 0.45 13.62
N LEU A 49 -5.00 1.14 14.00
CA LEU A 49 -5.75 2.03 13.10
C LEU A 49 -4.92 3.22 12.59
N LEU A 50 -3.87 3.63 13.29
CA LEU A 50 -2.98 4.70 12.85
C LEU A 50 -2.13 4.33 11.63
N ALA A 51 -2.02 3.05 11.29
CA ALA A 51 -1.37 2.59 10.07
C ALA A 51 -2.29 2.57 8.83
N ASN A 52 -3.49 3.16 8.91
CA ASN A 52 -4.48 3.08 7.82
C ASN A 52 -3.98 3.66 6.49
N ASP A 53 -3.18 4.73 6.51
CA ASP A 53 -2.62 5.32 5.29
C ASP A 53 -1.52 4.43 4.65
N TRP A 54 -1.03 3.44 5.37
CA TRP A 54 -0.17 2.39 4.83
C TRP A 54 -0.96 1.12 4.48
N ALA A 55 -1.82 0.66 5.39
CA ALA A 55 -2.46 -0.66 5.30
C ALA A 55 -3.74 -0.66 4.47
N CYS A 56 -4.39 0.49 4.30
CA CYS A 56 -5.71 0.60 3.67
C CYS A 56 -5.72 1.59 2.52
N SER A 57 -6.72 1.42 1.65
CA SER A 57 -6.99 2.35 0.54
C SER A 57 -7.80 3.55 1.05
N THR A 58 -7.18 4.39 1.89
CA THR A 58 -7.83 5.62 2.36
C THR A 58 -8.04 6.61 1.22
N TYR A 59 -8.95 7.56 1.41
CA TYR A 59 -9.16 8.64 0.45
C TYR A 59 -7.84 9.40 0.18
N GLY A 60 -7.13 9.82 1.24
CA GLY A 60 -5.89 10.57 1.12
C GLY A 60 -4.82 9.80 0.34
N ARG A 61 -4.63 8.52 0.70
CA ARG A 61 -3.66 7.67 0.02
C ARG A 61 -3.95 7.54 -1.48
N TYR A 62 -5.19 7.28 -1.87
CA TYR A 62 -5.57 7.04 -3.27
C TYR A 62 -5.97 8.30 -4.03
N PHE A 63 -6.04 9.44 -3.37
CA PHE A 63 -6.16 10.74 -4.03
C PHE A 63 -4.80 11.31 -4.44
N GLY A 64 -3.85 11.33 -3.51
CA GLY A 64 -2.54 11.96 -3.66
C GLY A 64 -1.40 10.94 -3.78
N TYR A 65 -1.11 10.26 -2.69
CA TYR A 65 0.12 9.50 -2.52
C TYR A 65 0.32 8.35 -3.53
N GLU A 66 -0.62 7.41 -3.63
CA GLU A 66 -0.47 6.27 -4.54
C GLU A 66 -0.50 6.69 -6.02
N PRO A 67 -1.55 7.35 -6.54
CA PRO A 67 -1.63 7.62 -7.96
C PRO A 67 -0.69 8.71 -8.45
N GLN A 68 -0.41 9.71 -7.62
CA GLN A 68 0.44 10.83 -8.04
C GLN A 68 1.94 10.54 -7.85
N LEU A 69 2.29 9.54 -7.06
CA LEU A 69 3.66 9.23 -6.70
C LEU A 69 4.00 7.76 -6.97
N MET A 70 3.50 6.83 -6.14
CA MET A 70 3.95 5.43 -6.18
C MET A 70 3.63 4.71 -7.49
N LEU A 71 2.41 4.89 -8.00
CA LEU A 71 1.98 4.23 -9.24
C LEU A 71 2.56 4.87 -10.51
N LYS A 72 3.02 6.13 -10.43
CA LYS A 72 3.84 6.74 -11.48
C LYS A 72 5.26 6.18 -11.46
N LEU A 73 5.90 6.15 -10.30
CA LEU A 73 7.26 5.61 -10.14
C LEU A 73 7.35 4.13 -10.54
N SER A 74 6.27 3.37 -10.35
CA SER A 74 6.18 1.98 -10.78
C SER A 74 5.62 1.78 -12.18
N ASN A 75 5.31 2.84 -12.94
CA ASN A 75 4.71 2.78 -14.28
C ASN A 75 3.39 2.00 -14.38
N GLN A 76 2.63 1.89 -13.30
CA GLN A 76 1.30 1.26 -13.33
C GLN A 76 0.24 2.18 -13.93
N LEU A 77 0.34 3.47 -13.68
CA LEU A 77 -0.54 4.48 -14.25
C LEU A 77 0.19 5.32 -15.30
N GLY A 78 -0.53 5.66 -16.35
CA GLY A 78 -0.09 6.63 -17.35
C GLY A 78 -0.43 8.04 -16.92
N LEU A 79 -1.61 8.52 -17.31
CA LEU A 79 -2.08 9.85 -16.94
C LEU A 79 -2.76 9.82 -15.56
N THR A 80 -2.49 10.83 -14.75
CA THR A 80 -3.11 11.05 -13.45
C THR A 80 -3.65 12.47 -13.36
N LEU A 81 -4.08 12.93 -12.20
CA LEU A 81 -4.63 14.28 -12.03
C LEU A 81 -3.62 15.37 -12.38
N ASP A 82 -2.40 15.17 -11.99
CA ASP A 82 -1.34 16.15 -12.20
C ASP A 82 -0.77 16.04 -13.61
N PRO A 83 -0.56 17.18 -14.29
CA PRO A 83 -0.08 17.21 -15.66
C PRO A 83 1.38 16.75 -15.86
N GLY A 84 2.08 16.30 -14.85
CA GLY A 84 3.41 15.70 -15.00
C GLY A 84 3.34 14.19 -14.99
N ILE A 85 4.18 13.51 -15.77
CA ILE A 85 4.57 12.13 -15.49
C ILE A 85 5.41 12.11 -14.22
N TYR A 86 5.78 13.27 -13.78
CA TYR A 86 6.72 13.51 -12.70
C TYR A 86 6.00 13.94 -11.43
N TYR A 87 6.68 13.81 -10.38
CA TYR A 87 6.39 14.04 -9.02
C TYR A 87 6.26 15.54 -8.70
N HIS A 88 5.23 15.90 -7.97
CA HIS A 88 5.04 17.26 -7.46
C HIS A 88 5.13 17.28 -5.94
N ASP A 89 5.94 18.18 -5.40
CA ASP A 89 6.16 18.37 -3.96
C ASP A 89 4.85 18.61 -3.17
N GLU A 90 3.83 19.17 -3.79
CA GLU A 90 2.55 19.45 -3.12
C GLU A 90 1.77 18.21 -2.66
N TYR A 91 2.06 17.03 -3.25
CA TYR A 91 1.45 15.76 -2.86
C TYR A 91 2.29 14.96 -1.88
N GLU A 92 3.50 15.42 -1.54
CA GLU A 92 4.40 14.71 -0.63
C GLU A 92 3.74 14.40 0.71
N ASP A 93 2.94 15.31 1.24
CA ASP A 93 2.36 15.18 2.59
C ASP A 93 0.95 14.60 2.59
N TYR A 94 0.32 14.44 1.41
CA TYR A 94 -1.08 14.04 1.35
C TYR A 94 -1.26 12.53 1.30
N GLY A 95 -1.85 11.97 2.36
CA GLY A 95 -2.08 10.52 2.47
C GLY A 95 -0.83 9.69 2.74
N GLN A 96 0.24 10.34 3.17
CA GLN A 96 1.50 9.69 3.51
C GLN A 96 1.37 8.82 4.76
N PRO A 97 1.88 7.57 4.72
CA PRO A 97 1.94 6.72 5.90
C PRO A 97 2.68 7.35 7.08
N TYR A 98 3.67 8.20 6.81
CA TYR A 98 4.45 8.90 7.83
C TYR A 98 3.60 9.81 8.73
N ASN A 99 2.48 10.35 8.23
CA ASN A 99 1.69 11.33 8.99
C ASN A 99 1.21 10.83 10.36
N ASN A 100 0.87 9.55 10.45
CA ASN A 100 0.37 8.92 11.68
C ASN A 100 1.44 8.07 12.40
N TYR A 101 2.60 7.88 11.78
CA TYR A 101 3.68 7.05 12.31
C TYR A 101 4.14 7.48 13.72
N PRO A 102 4.46 8.76 14.00
CA PRO A 102 4.90 9.14 15.34
C PRO A 102 3.84 8.90 16.41
N THR A 103 2.57 9.09 16.07
CA THR A 103 1.45 8.82 17.00
C THR A 103 1.30 7.33 17.25
N MET A 104 1.49 6.49 16.24
CA MET A 104 1.47 5.03 16.40
C MET A 104 2.59 4.53 17.31
N VAL A 105 3.82 5.04 17.12
CA VAL A 105 4.96 4.71 17.99
C VAL A 105 4.68 5.16 19.44
N THR A 106 4.15 6.38 19.64
CA THR A 106 3.79 6.88 20.97
C THR A 106 2.76 5.96 21.66
N ASN A 107 1.75 5.51 20.93
CA ASN A 107 0.75 4.58 21.48
C ASN A 107 1.36 3.24 21.82
N LEU A 108 2.24 2.70 20.98
CA LEU A 108 2.97 1.47 21.30
C LEU A 108 3.81 1.63 22.56
N ARG A 109 4.56 2.73 22.71
CA ARG A 109 5.34 3.00 23.95
C ARG A 109 4.46 3.02 25.20
N LYS A 110 3.26 3.61 25.08
CA LYS A 110 2.29 3.58 26.19
C LYS A 110 1.79 2.18 26.50
N MET A 111 1.57 1.36 25.46
CA MET A 111 1.22 -0.04 25.65
C MET A 111 2.36 -0.82 26.34
N GLU A 112 3.61 -0.62 25.90
CA GLU A 112 4.78 -1.24 26.52
C GLU A 112 4.91 -0.85 27.99
N GLN A 113 4.75 0.45 28.33
CA GLN A 113 4.75 0.90 29.72
C GLN A 113 3.68 0.20 30.57
N LEU A 114 2.44 0.16 30.08
CA LEU A 114 1.35 -0.51 30.78
C LEU A 114 1.60 -2.01 30.97
N TYR A 115 2.20 -2.66 29.97
CA TYR A 115 2.58 -4.06 30.06
C TYR A 115 3.66 -4.31 31.11
N ASP A 116 4.68 -3.42 31.18
CA ASP A 116 5.77 -3.52 32.14
C ASP A 116 5.29 -3.32 33.58
N GLU A 117 4.28 -2.46 33.78
CA GLU A 117 3.63 -2.20 35.08
C GLU A 117 2.72 -3.36 35.55
N LEU A 118 2.37 -4.31 34.67
CA LEU A 118 1.56 -5.46 35.05
C LEU A 118 2.32 -6.39 36.04
N PRO A 119 1.62 -7.02 36.99
CA PRO A 119 2.16 -8.11 37.75
C PRO A 119 2.68 -9.23 36.83
N ASP A 120 3.79 -9.87 37.19
CA ASP A 120 4.41 -10.90 36.33
C ASP A 120 3.44 -12.06 36.01
N ALA A 121 2.49 -12.36 36.90
CA ALA A 121 1.46 -13.37 36.67
C ALA A 121 0.46 -13.00 35.57
N GLU A 122 0.29 -11.72 35.26
CA GLU A 122 -0.65 -11.19 34.26
C GLU A 122 0.00 -10.96 32.90
N LYS A 123 1.32 -10.80 32.85
CA LYS A 123 2.07 -10.53 31.62
C LYS A 123 1.81 -11.57 30.51
N PRO A 124 1.86 -12.90 30.77
CA PRO A 124 1.62 -13.90 29.72
C PRO A 124 0.23 -13.80 29.07
N ALA A 125 -0.78 -13.37 29.83
CA ALA A 125 -2.14 -13.20 29.33
C ALA A 125 -2.35 -11.91 28.53
N ASN A 126 -1.37 -11.00 28.50
CA ASN A 126 -1.47 -9.71 27.84
C ASN A 126 -0.41 -9.49 26.74
N GLU A 127 0.58 -10.37 26.62
CA GLU A 127 1.69 -10.24 25.66
C GLU A 127 1.21 -10.14 24.22
N ALA A 128 0.16 -10.87 23.85
CA ALA A 128 -0.37 -10.89 22.48
C ALA A 128 -0.77 -9.51 21.95
N TYR A 129 -1.23 -8.59 22.81
CA TYR A 129 -1.58 -7.22 22.40
C TYR A 129 -0.35 -6.45 21.91
N ILE A 130 0.77 -6.58 22.62
CA ILE A 130 2.04 -5.94 22.25
C ILE A 130 2.59 -6.54 20.97
N LEU A 131 2.58 -7.86 20.84
CA LEU A 131 3.07 -8.58 19.67
C LEU A 131 2.31 -8.18 18.40
N ALA A 132 0.98 -8.05 18.48
CA ALA A 132 0.14 -7.63 17.36
C ALA A 132 0.43 -6.19 16.93
N ALA A 133 0.47 -5.25 17.89
CA ALA A 133 0.77 -3.85 17.62
C ALA A 133 2.17 -3.66 17.02
N LYS A 134 3.20 -4.35 17.56
CA LYS A 134 4.56 -4.35 17.01
C LYS A 134 4.61 -4.91 15.59
N THR A 135 3.96 -6.06 15.33
CA THR A 135 3.94 -6.66 13.98
C THR A 135 3.43 -5.66 12.95
N HIS A 136 2.33 -4.98 13.27
CA HIS A 136 1.70 -4.05 12.34
C HIS A 136 2.53 -2.78 12.15
N LEU A 137 3.10 -2.22 13.22
CA LEU A 137 4.02 -1.09 13.15
C LEU A 137 5.27 -1.42 12.33
N TYR A 138 5.87 -2.60 12.53
CA TYR A 138 7.08 -2.99 11.83
C TYR A 138 6.85 -3.16 10.32
N GLY A 139 5.66 -3.60 9.90
CA GLY A 139 5.29 -3.58 8.49
C GLY A 139 5.33 -2.17 7.90
N MET A 140 4.77 -1.18 8.59
CA MET A 140 4.83 0.23 8.19
C MET A 140 6.26 0.79 8.25
N MET A 141 7.04 0.45 9.29
CA MET A 141 8.43 0.92 9.41
C MET A 141 9.33 0.39 8.29
N ILE A 142 9.21 -0.88 7.90
CA ILE A 142 9.92 -1.42 6.71
C ILE A 142 9.62 -0.57 5.49
N TYR A 143 8.36 -0.21 5.28
CA TYR A 143 7.93 0.63 4.18
C TYR A 143 8.57 2.03 4.25
N LEU A 144 8.48 2.70 5.40
CA LEU A 144 9.02 4.06 5.60
C LEU A 144 10.55 4.11 5.47
N ILE A 145 11.27 3.14 6.03
CA ILE A 145 12.73 3.06 5.87
C ILE A 145 13.10 2.87 4.39
N CYS A 146 12.28 2.15 3.62
CA CYS A 146 12.48 2.01 2.18
C CYS A 146 12.21 3.29 1.39
N GLU A 147 11.61 4.30 1.97
CA GLU A 147 11.35 5.60 1.34
C GLU A 147 12.33 6.68 1.80
N TYR A 148 12.66 6.71 3.10
CA TYR A 148 13.37 7.82 3.74
C TYR A 148 14.76 7.46 4.27
N ASP A 149 15.12 6.18 4.42
CA ASP A 149 16.29 5.66 5.12
C ASP A 149 16.19 5.88 6.64
N ASP A 150 16.89 6.87 7.17
CA ASP A 150 16.89 7.19 8.61
C ASP A 150 15.54 7.81 9.01
N ILE A 151 14.93 7.30 10.09
CA ILE A 151 13.68 7.83 10.64
C ILE A 151 13.75 7.87 12.16
N PRO A 152 13.10 8.85 12.83
CA PRO A 152 13.02 8.84 14.29
C PRO A 152 12.21 7.64 14.78
N PHE A 153 12.67 6.97 15.82
CA PHE A 153 11.96 5.86 16.46
C PHE A 153 12.21 5.76 17.96
N SER A 154 13.49 5.74 18.39
CA SER A 154 13.86 5.46 19.78
C SER A 154 13.33 6.48 20.78
N GLU A 155 13.29 7.74 20.38
CA GLU A 155 12.86 8.86 21.23
C GLU A 155 11.40 9.26 21.07
N ILE A 156 10.72 8.77 20.01
CA ILE A 156 9.30 9.06 19.83
C ILE A 156 8.49 8.51 21.02
N GLY A 157 7.61 9.37 21.55
CA GLY A 157 6.73 9.05 22.67
C GLY A 157 7.33 9.32 24.05
N GLN A 158 8.64 9.60 24.16
CA GLN A 158 9.30 9.80 25.45
C GLN A 158 8.76 11.03 26.20
N VAL A 159 8.40 12.11 25.50
CA VAL A 159 7.72 13.26 26.14
C VAL A 159 6.44 12.84 26.84
N ALA A 160 5.64 12.02 26.19
CA ALA A 160 4.35 11.56 26.74
C ALA A 160 4.52 10.62 27.94
N LEU A 161 5.62 9.86 28.00
CA LEU A 161 5.90 8.90 29.07
C LEU A 161 6.59 9.55 30.27
N THR A 162 7.52 10.47 30.03
CA THR A 162 8.43 11.00 31.07
C THR A 162 8.12 12.44 31.44
N GLY A 163 7.42 13.19 30.59
CA GLY A 163 7.25 14.64 30.72
C GLY A 163 8.51 15.44 30.36
N ASP A 164 9.60 14.81 29.94
CA ASP A 164 10.84 15.47 29.58
C ASP A 164 10.75 16.07 28.17
N ILE A 165 10.72 17.39 28.10
CA ILE A 165 10.62 18.16 26.84
C ILE A 165 11.88 18.09 25.97
N SER A 166 13.00 17.55 26.46
CA SER A 166 14.20 17.34 25.63
C SER A 166 13.94 16.40 24.45
N TYR A 167 12.96 15.48 24.59
CA TYR A 167 12.53 14.58 23.54
C TYR A 167 11.47 15.16 22.56
N ALA A 168 11.17 16.47 22.65
CA ALA A 168 10.17 17.09 21.77
C ALA A 168 10.60 17.12 20.28
N ASN A 169 11.90 17.05 20.05
CA ASN A 169 12.50 16.92 18.72
C ASN A 169 13.33 15.62 18.72
N PRO A 170 12.73 14.49 18.34
CA PRO A 170 13.44 13.23 18.40
C PRO A 170 14.60 13.17 17.40
N HIS A 171 15.69 12.53 17.79
CA HIS A 171 16.82 12.23 16.92
C HIS A 171 16.44 11.16 15.89
N TYR A 172 17.15 11.18 14.74
CA TYR A 172 16.99 10.18 13.68
C TYR A 172 17.79 8.92 14.00
N ASP A 173 17.12 7.79 14.01
CA ASP A 173 17.76 6.50 14.12
C ASP A 173 18.23 6.03 12.74
N ASN A 174 19.37 5.35 12.71
CA ASN A 174 19.92 4.83 11.47
C ASN A 174 19.02 3.75 10.85
N GLY A 175 18.55 3.96 9.63
CA GLY A 175 17.58 3.12 8.94
C GLY A 175 18.05 1.68 8.76
N GLN A 176 19.33 1.46 8.44
CA GLN A 176 19.90 0.11 8.34
C GLN A 176 19.82 -0.65 9.67
N LYS A 177 20.15 0.00 10.80
CA LYS A 177 20.09 -0.62 12.12
C LYS A 177 18.64 -0.89 12.57
N LEU A 178 17.73 0.04 12.29
CA LEU A 178 16.31 -0.17 12.54
C LEU A 178 15.77 -1.33 11.71
N PHE A 179 16.15 -1.42 10.45
CA PHE A 179 15.74 -2.50 9.57
C PHE A 179 16.23 -3.86 10.09
N GLU A 180 17.48 -3.92 10.53
CA GLU A 180 18.06 -5.13 11.12
C GLU A 180 17.32 -5.54 12.40
N MET A 181 17.07 -4.60 13.31
CA MET A 181 16.28 -4.81 14.54
C MET A 181 14.89 -5.37 14.21
N ILE A 182 14.18 -4.78 13.25
CA ILE A 182 12.84 -5.21 12.85
C ILE A 182 12.84 -6.65 12.35
N LEU A 183 13.83 -7.02 11.52
CA LEU A 183 13.95 -8.39 11.02
C LEU A 183 14.16 -9.41 12.15
N ASP A 184 14.95 -9.07 13.16
CA ASP A 184 15.19 -9.94 14.32
C ASP A 184 13.94 -10.05 15.19
N GLU A 185 13.33 -8.92 15.56
CA GLU A 185 12.13 -8.90 16.39
C GLU A 185 10.93 -9.60 15.74
N LEU A 186 10.73 -9.48 14.42
CA LEU A 186 9.68 -10.23 13.73
C LEU A 186 9.89 -11.75 13.83
N GLY A 187 11.15 -12.21 13.84
CA GLY A 187 11.48 -13.60 14.10
C GLY A 187 11.12 -14.06 15.52
N GLU A 188 11.34 -13.23 16.51
CA GLU A 188 10.93 -13.49 17.90
C GLU A 188 9.41 -13.45 18.07
N ILE A 189 8.75 -12.45 17.50
CA ILE A 189 7.29 -12.27 17.57
C ILE A 189 6.56 -13.49 17.02
N GLN A 190 6.94 -14.00 15.84
CA GLN A 190 6.30 -15.19 15.29
C GLN A 190 6.48 -16.43 16.20
N ALA A 191 7.65 -16.56 16.83
CA ALA A 191 7.90 -17.65 17.76
C ALA A 191 7.03 -17.52 19.03
N LYS A 192 6.88 -16.32 19.56
CA LYS A 192 6.03 -16.02 20.71
C LYS A 192 4.56 -16.28 20.42
N PHE A 193 4.02 -15.91 19.27
CA PHE A 193 2.64 -16.24 18.89
C PHE A 193 2.37 -17.75 18.79
N ALA A 194 3.39 -18.59 18.66
CA ALA A 194 3.22 -20.04 18.70
C ALA A 194 2.89 -20.58 20.09
N THR A 195 3.21 -19.83 21.14
CA THR A 195 3.17 -20.33 22.54
C THR A 195 2.46 -19.39 23.51
N CYS A 196 2.27 -18.11 23.19
CA CYS A 196 1.65 -17.14 24.09
C CYS A 196 0.17 -17.46 24.34
N GLN A 197 -0.33 -16.99 25.49
CA GLN A 197 -1.72 -17.13 25.85
C GLN A 197 -2.58 -16.16 25.04
N LYS A 198 -3.79 -16.59 24.67
CA LYS A 198 -4.75 -15.74 23.98
C LYS A 198 -5.64 -15.04 25.00
N PRO A 199 -5.59 -13.69 25.08
CA PRO A 199 -6.47 -12.94 25.95
C PRO A 199 -7.94 -13.12 25.54
N SER A 200 -8.86 -13.12 26.49
CA SER A 200 -10.29 -13.34 26.23
C SER A 200 -10.90 -12.27 25.31
N ALA A 201 -10.48 -11.01 25.44
CA ALA A 201 -10.95 -9.90 24.63
C ALA A 201 -10.22 -9.76 23.28
N PHE A 202 -9.12 -10.50 23.06
CA PHE A 202 -8.25 -10.29 21.90
C PHE A 202 -8.99 -10.41 20.56
N SER A 203 -9.79 -11.47 20.38
CA SER A 203 -10.50 -11.71 19.12
C SER A 203 -11.52 -10.62 18.77
N SER A 204 -12.11 -9.95 19.75
CA SER A 204 -13.07 -8.87 19.54
C SER A 204 -12.39 -7.52 19.23
N GLN A 205 -11.13 -7.36 19.59
CA GLN A 205 -10.34 -6.16 19.38
C GLN A 205 -9.43 -6.25 18.14
N ASP A 206 -9.15 -7.45 17.67
CA ASP A 206 -8.31 -7.71 16.50
C ASP A 206 -9.14 -7.66 15.21
N PHE A 207 -9.11 -6.52 14.52
CA PHE A 207 -9.82 -6.32 13.26
C PHE A 207 -9.05 -6.82 12.03
N ILE A 208 -7.79 -7.28 12.19
CA ILE A 208 -6.96 -7.79 11.08
C ILE A 208 -7.14 -9.31 10.95
N ASN A 209 -6.81 -10.05 12.00
CA ASN A 209 -6.78 -11.51 11.98
C ASN A 209 -7.84 -12.17 12.88
N HIS A 210 -8.71 -11.36 13.52
CA HIS A 210 -9.84 -11.82 14.35
C HIS A 210 -9.43 -12.82 15.46
N GLY A 211 -8.24 -12.64 16.00
CA GLY A 211 -7.67 -13.47 17.05
C GLY A 211 -7.10 -14.80 16.59
N ASP A 212 -6.88 -14.98 15.31
CA ASP A 212 -6.18 -16.15 14.77
C ASP A 212 -4.66 -15.98 14.93
N PHE A 213 -4.07 -16.69 15.90
CA PHE A 213 -2.64 -16.62 16.17
C PHE A 213 -1.78 -17.27 15.09
N ASP A 214 -2.30 -18.25 14.35
CA ASP A 214 -1.59 -18.80 13.19
C ASP A 214 -1.49 -17.75 12.06
N LYS A 215 -2.55 -16.96 11.85
CA LYS A 215 -2.49 -15.81 10.94
C LYS A 215 -1.52 -14.74 11.42
N TRP A 216 -1.42 -14.44 12.72
CA TRP A 216 -0.42 -13.51 13.25
C TRP A 216 1.00 -14.02 13.05
N ARG A 217 1.26 -15.31 13.22
CA ARG A 217 2.55 -15.93 12.90
C ARG A 217 2.89 -15.80 11.42
N ARG A 218 1.92 -16.10 10.55
CA ARG A 218 2.07 -15.92 9.09
C ARG A 218 2.35 -14.47 8.74
N TYR A 219 1.67 -13.54 9.39
CA TYR A 219 1.88 -12.11 9.17
C TYR A 219 3.31 -11.69 9.50
N ALA A 220 3.77 -11.99 10.71
CA ALA A 220 5.14 -11.66 11.14
C ALA A 220 6.21 -12.30 10.23
N ASN A 221 6.07 -13.60 9.91
CA ASN A 221 7.01 -14.28 9.01
C ASN A 221 6.97 -13.74 7.58
N SER A 222 5.81 -13.39 7.05
CA SER A 222 5.68 -12.87 5.70
C SER A 222 6.25 -11.45 5.58
N LEU A 223 6.07 -10.59 6.59
CA LEU A 223 6.74 -9.31 6.67
C LEU A 223 8.26 -9.47 6.78
N ARG A 224 8.71 -10.41 7.63
CA ARG A 224 10.12 -10.74 7.79
C ARG A 224 10.74 -11.23 6.48
N LEU A 225 10.02 -12.07 5.74
CA LEU A 225 10.46 -12.59 4.44
C LEU A 225 10.50 -11.47 3.38
N ARG A 226 9.48 -10.61 3.31
CA ARG A 226 9.48 -9.40 2.46
C ARG A 226 10.67 -8.50 2.76
N GLY A 227 10.88 -8.17 4.04
CA GLY A 227 12.00 -7.35 4.47
C GLY A 227 13.36 -8.00 4.19
N ALA A 228 13.51 -9.30 4.46
CA ALA A 228 14.72 -10.05 4.16
C ALA A 228 15.03 -10.03 2.65
N LEU A 229 14.03 -10.24 1.79
CA LEU A 229 14.19 -10.14 0.34
C LEU A 229 14.65 -8.73 -0.08
N ARG A 230 14.09 -7.69 0.55
CA ARG A 230 14.44 -6.29 0.27
C ARG A 230 15.94 -6.03 0.37
N VAL A 231 16.57 -6.56 1.40
CA VAL A 231 18.00 -6.33 1.66
C VAL A 231 18.93 -7.42 1.14
N SER A 232 18.42 -8.53 0.58
CA SER A 232 19.22 -9.72 0.24
C SER A 232 20.06 -9.59 -1.03
N THR A 233 19.75 -8.61 -1.90
CA THR A 233 20.40 -8.50 -3.21
C THR A 233 21.77 -7.84 -3.10
N GLN A 234 21.89 -6.82 -2.28
CA GLN A 234 23.09 -6.03 -2.09
C GLN A 234 23.08 -5.24 -0.78
N GLY A 235 24.18 -4.57 -0.48
CA GLY A 235 24.30 -3.74 0.71
C GLY A 235 24.71 -4.51 1.97
N PRO A 236 24.82 -3.82 3.11
CA PRO A 236 25.40 -4.37 4.33
C PRO A 236 24.61 -5.54 4.94
N LEU A 237 23.31 -5.60 4.70
CA LEU A 237 22.43 -6.65 5.25
C LEU A 237 22.18 -7.82 4.29
N ALA A 238 22.86 -7.87 3.12
CA ALA A 238 22.57 -8.87 2.10
C ALA A 238 22.72 -10.32 2.61
N SER A 239 23.80 -10.62 3.29
CA SER A 239 24.03 -11.96 3.85
C SER A 239 23.01 -12.33 4.92
N LYS A 240 22.60 -11.37 5.78
CA LYS A 240 21.57 -11.57 6.80
C LYS A 240 20.21 -11.82 6.14
N GLY A 241 19.86 -11.04 5.11
CA GLY A 241 18.62 -11.24 4.35
C GLY A 241 18.55 -12.65 3.75
N GLN A 242 19.61 -13.10 3.08
CA GLN A 242 19.69 -14.45 2.50
C GLN A 242 19.61 -15.55 3.58
N GLN A 243 20.21 -15.34 4.75
CA GLN A 243 20.11 -16.27 5.87
C GLN A 243 18.68 -16.39 6.38
N ILE A 244 17.98 -15.27 6.57
CA ILE A 244 16.58 -15.24 7.02
C ILE A 244 15.66 -15.91 5.99
N ILE A 245 15.86 -15.65 4.69
CA ILE A 245 15.10 -16.33 3.62
C ILE A 245 15.26 -17.86 3.75
N ARG A 246 16.48 -18.34 3.94
CA ARG A 246 16.75 -19.78 4.12
C ARG A 246 16.11 -20.31 5.41
N GLU A 247 16.23 -19.59 6.51
CA GLU A 247 15.57 -19.94 7.78
C GLU A 247 14.06 -20.13 7.63
N ILE A 248 13.40 -19.20 6.94
CA ILE A 248 11.95 -19.25 6.76
C ILE A 248 11.54 -20.35 5.79
N LEU A 249 12.16 -20.40 4.60
CA LEU A 249 11.71 -21.28 3.53
C LEU A 249 12.17 -22.73 3.71
N ASP A 250 13.43 -22.99 4.05
CA ASP A 250 13.93 -24.33 4.30
C ASP A 250 13.47 -24.85 5.66
N GLY A 251 13.27 -23.95 6.62
CA GLY A 251 12.68 -24.28 7.93
C GLY A 251 11.17 -24.49 7.92
N ASN A 252 10.51 -24.26 6.79
CA ASN A 252 9.04 -24.35 6.65
C ASN A 252 8.28 -23.53 7.71
N LEU A 253 8.77 -22.34 8.04
CA LEU A 253 8.04 -21.44 8.93
C LEU A 253 6.76 -20.97 8.23
N PRO A 254 5.65 -20.81 8.97
CA PRO A 254 4.37 -20.47 8.36
C PRO A 254 4.40 -19.06 7.76
N ILE A 255 4.12 -18.96 6.47
CA ILE A 255 3.90 -17.71 5.73
C ILE A 255 2.52 -17.73 5.05
N VAL A 256 2.12 -16.64 4.42
CA VAL A 256 0.90 -16.58 3.62
C VAL A 256 1.09 -17.34 2.31
N GLU A 257 0.29 -18.39 2.04
CA GLU A 257 0.44 -19.24 0.85
C GLU A 257 -0.86 -19.44 0.05
N SER A 258 -2.00 -18.97 0.58
CA SER A 258 -3.29 -19.02 -0.12
C SER A 258 -4.09 -17.75 0.11
N ILE A 259 -5.03 -17.46 -0.79
CA ILE A 259 -5.90 -16.27 -0.72
C ILE A 259 -6.64 -16.18 0.63
N ASP A 260 -7.04 -17.30 1.22
CA ASP A 260 -7.75 -17.31 2.49
C ASP A 260 -6.84 -17.00 3.71
N GLN A 261 -5.53 -17.10 3.51
CA GLN A 261 -4.52 -16.72 4.49
C GLN A 261 -4.04 -15.27 4.34
N ASN A 262 -4.46 -14.56 3.29
CA ASN A 262 -4.05 -13.18 3.06
C ASN A 262 -4.25 -12.36 4.33
N ILE A 263 -3.26 -11.54 4.65
CA ILE A 263 -3.37 -10.55 5.70
C ILE A 263 -4.01 -9.32 5.08
N GLN A 264 -5.20 -9.00 5.55
CA GLN A 264 -6.03 -7.97 4.96
C GLN A 264 -6.94 -7.34 6.01
N ILE A 265 -7.34 -6.11 5.76
CA ILE A 265 -8.34 -5.40 6.56
C ILE A 265 -9.65 -5.42 5.77
N ALA A 266 -10.65 -6.08 6.33
CA ALA A 266 -11.99 -6.12 5.75
C ALA A 266 -12.61 -4.73 5.75
N ARG A 267 -13.07 -4.27 4.59
CA ARG A 267 -13.78 -3.00 4.48
C ARG A 267 -15.15 -3.11 5.14
N GLN A 268 -15.48 -2.12 5.97
CA GLN A 268 -16.78 -2.02 6.62
C GLN A 268 -17.62 -0.88 6.00
N ALA A 269 -18.93 -1.09 5.93
CA ALA A 269 -19.86 -0.08 5.42
C ALA A 269 -20.03 1.13 6.38
N SER A 270 -19.60 1.00 7.63
CA SER A 270 -19.68 2.04 8.66
C SER A 270 -18.61 1.86 9.72
N GLY A 271 -18.33 2.90 10.51
CA GLY A 271 -17.36 2.86 11.58
C GLY A 271 -15.93 3.20 11.14
N PRO A 272 -14.93 2.95 12.00
CA PRO A 272 -13.53 3.36 11.75
C PRO A 272 -12.89 2.73 10.52
N LEU A 273 -13.39 1.57 10.09
CA LEU A 273 -12.92 0.85 8.91
C LEU A 273 -13.78 1.13 7.65
N ASN A 274 -14.71 2.10 7.73
CA ASN A 274 -15.36 2.63 6.54
C ASN A 274 -14.40 3.56 5.81
N ILE A 275 -13.47 2.96 5.10
CA ILE A 275 -12.42 3.68 4.39
C ILE A 275 -12.85 3.81 2.95
N ASN A 276 -13.09 5.05 2.52
CA ASN A 276 -13.58 5.36 1.19
C ASN A 276 -12.44 5.73 0.22
N GLY A 277 -11.49 4.82 0.05
CA GLY A 277 -10.38 4.99 -0.89
C GLY A 277 -10.85 5.07 -2.35
N GLY A 278 -11.99 4.42 -2.65
CA GLY A 278 -12.59 4.46 -3.98
C GLY A 278 -12.92 5.87 -4.45
N SER A 279 -13.35 6.78 -3.56
CA SER A 279 -13.60 8.17 -3.96
C SER A 279 -12.34 8.94 -4.33
N GLY A 280 -11.17 8.58 -3.81
CA GLY A 280 -9.90 9.15 -4.23
C GLY A 280 -9.61 8.87 -5.70
N PHE A 281 -9.76 7.62 -6.13
CA PHE A 281 -9.61 7.25 -7.53
C PHE A 281 -10.74 7.79 -8.43
N ASP A 282 -11.95 7.92 -7.90
CA ASP A 282 -13.12 8.29 -8.67
C ASP A 282 -13.16 9.79 -9.00
N TRP A 283 -12.70 10.62 -8.09
CA TRP A 283 -12.67 12.08 -8.27
C TRP A 283 -11.80 12.49 -9.48
N HIS A 284 -10.83 11.65 -9.80
CA HIS A 284 -9.87 11.91 -10.85
C HIS A 284 -10.02 10.88 -11.96
N ASN A 285 -11.11 10.93 -12.72
CA ASN A 285 -11.37 10.13 -13.93
C ASN A 285 -10.22 10.07 -14.95
N LEU A 286 -9.03 10.43 -14.53
CA LEU A 286 -7.82 10.59 -15.31
C LEU A 286 -6.82 9.48 -15.08
N GLN A 287 -7.11 8.57 -14.16
CA GLN A 287 -6.19 7.48 -13.86
C GLN A 287 -6.32 6.42 -14.94
N THR A 288 -5.46 6.56 -15.91
CA THR A 288 -5.40 5.68 -17.08
C THR A 288 -4.35 4.59 -16.89
N ALA A 289 -4.53 3.48 -17.59
CA ALA A 289 -3.46 2.50 -17.72
C ALA A 289 -2.22 3.14 -18.36
N SER A 290 -1.02 2.70 -17.97
CA SER A 290 0.17 2.99 -18.76
C SER A 290 0.24 2.07 -19.98
N ALA A 291 0.96 2.49 -21.02
CA ALA A 291 1.25 1.65 -22.17
C ALA A 291 2.06 0.41 -21.73
N GLU A 292 2.89 0.52 -20.69
CA GLU A 292 3.68 -0.57 -20.13
C GLU A 292 2.79 -1.71 -19.59
N VAL A 293 1.69 -1.39 -18.89
CA VAL A 293 0.72 -2.39 -18.43
C VAL A 293 0.10 -3.14 -19.61
N ILE A 294 -0.37 -2.40 -20.62
CA ILE A 294 -1.03 -3.01 -21.78
C ILE A 294 -0.06 -3.91 -22.54
N ASN A 295 1.15 -3.43 -22.82
CA ASN A 295 2.17 -4.16 -23.57
C ASN A 295 2.62 -5.46 -22.86
N ARG A 296 2.56 -5.50 -21.53
CA ARG A 296 2.94 -6.69 -20.76
C ARG A 296 1.80 -7.67 -20.53
N MET A 297 0.57 -7.28 -20.88
CA MET A 297 -0.61 -8.12 -20.63
C MET A 297 -1.37 -8.51 -21.90
N MET A 298 -0.96 -7.99 -23.07
CA MET A 298 -1.56 -8.30 -24.38
C MET A 298 -0.51 -8.65 -25.43
N LYS A 299 -0.79 -9.65 -26.25
CA LYS A 299 0.08 -10.06 -27.36
C LYS A 299 0.23 -8.98 -28.43
N GLU A 300 -0.89 -8.33 -28.78
CA GLU A 300 -0.88 -7.22 -29.73
C GLU A 300 -0.36 -5.89 -29.13
N GLY A 301 -0.28 -5.82 -27.80
CA GLY A 301 0.17 -4.62 -27.11
C GLY A 301 -0.83 -3.46 -27.16
N ASP A 302 -0.29 -2.26 -26.91
CA ASP A 302 -1.07 -1.03 -26.81
C ASP A 302 -1.85 -0.70 -28.10
N GLY A 303 -3.13 -0.39 -27.93
CA GLY A 303 -4.06 -0.15 -29.05
C GLY A 303 -4.60 -1.43 -29.71
N GLY A 304 -4.18 -2.61 -29.26
CA GLY A 304 -4.63 -3.90 -29.75
C GLY A 304 -5.96 -4.36 -29.17
N LYS A 305 -6.44 -5.49 -29.70
CA LYS A 305 -7.64 -6.17 -29.20
C LYS A 305 -7.26 -7.26 -28.22
N TRP A 306 -7.86 -7.24 -27.06
CA TRP A 306 -7.72 -8.34 -26.11
C TRP A 306 -8.44 -9.59 -26.62
N VAL A 307 -7.77 -10.73 -26.54
CA VAL A 307 -8.29 -12.03 -27.03
C VAL A 307 -8.39 -13.01 -25.86
N GLU A 308 -9.61 -13.44 -25.59
CA GLU A 308 -9.90 -14.39 -24.52
C GLU A 308 -9.12 -15.70 -24.67
N GLY A 309 -8.55 -16.19 -23.58
CA GLY A 309 -7.74 -17.40 -23.57
C GLY A 309 -6.33 -17.25 -24.14
N GLN A 310 -5.98 -16.11 -24.73
CA GLN A 310 -4.64 -15.82 -25.26
C GLN A 310 -3.89 -14.73 -24.49
N ASP A 311 -4.61 -13.70 -24.08
CA ASP A 311 -4.08 -12.58 -23.34
C ASP A 311 -4.31 -12.76 -21.83
N ASP A 312 -3.66 -11.91 -21.05
CA ASP A 312 -3.73 -11.99 -19.58
C ASP A 312 -5.13 -11.60 -19.09
N PRO A 313 -5.86 -12.49 -18.38
CA PRO A 313 -7.20 -12.20 -17.91
C PRO A 313 -7.27 -11.08 -16.86
N ARG A 314 -6.15 -10.77 -16.20
CA ARG A 314 -6.11 -9.71 -15.19
C ARG A 314 -6.32 -8.31 -15.78
N LEU A 315 -5.91 -8.09 -17.06
CA LEU A 315 -6.07 -6.79 -17.71
C LEU A 315 -7.53 -6.31 -17.76
N PRO A 316 -8.48 -7.05 -18.35
CA PRO A 316 -9.88 -6.63 -18.39
C PRO A 316 -10.56 -6.62 -17.01
N LEU A 317 -9.99 -7.31 -16.02
CA LEU A 317 -10.47 -7.22 -14.63
C LEU A 317 -10.06 -5.91 -13.97
N MET A 318 -8.93 -5.32 -14.37
CA MET A 318 -8.38 -4.09 -13.82
C MET A 318 -8.81 -2.83 -14.56
N TYR A 319 -8.91 -2.89 -15.88
CA TYR A 319 -9.12 -1.72 -16.74
C TYR A 319 -10.33 -1.87 -17.67
N CYS A 320 -10.98 -0.73 -17.95
CA CYS A 320 -12.01 -0.62 -18.99
C CYS A 320 -11.38 -0.44 -20.37
N LEU A 321 -12.13 -0.74 -21.42
CA LEU A 321 -11.72 -0.46 -22.78
C LEU A 321 -11.61 1.05 -23.04
N ALA A 322 -10.74 1.44 -23.95
CA ALA A 322 -10.73 2.75 -24.55
C ALA A 322 -12.01 2.97 -25.37
N THR A 323 -12.54 4.20 -25.38
CA THR A 323 -13.83 4.50 -26.02
C THR A 323 -13.73 5.38 -27.27
N ALA A 324 -12.55 5.96 -27.58
CA ALA A 324 -12.34 6.80 -28.75
C ALA A 324 -11.65 6.06 -29.89
N ASN A 325 -12.07 6.38 -31.13
CA ASN A 325 -11.48 5.87 -32.35
C ASN A 325 -10.28 6.72 -32.79
N GLY A 326 -9.14 6.08 -33.01
CA GLY A 326 -8.13 6.51 -33.96
C GLY A 326 -7.23 7.64 -33.50
N GLU A 327 -7.13 8.71 -34.20
CA GLU A 327 -6.12 9.74 -34.07
C GLU A 327 -6.34 10.65 -32.86
N TYR A 328 -5.26 11.15 -32.27
CA TYR A 328 -5.30 12.21 -31.29
C TYR A 328 -6.14 13.37 -31.85
N PRO A 329 -7.28 13.70 -31.24
CA PRO A 329 -7.95 14.93 -31.66
C PRO A 329 -7.06 16.10 -31.23
N VAL A 330 -6.50 16.80 -32.19
CA VAL A 330 -5.89 18.10 -31.92
C VAL A 330 -7.04 19.02 -31.53
N ALA A 331 -7.19 19.25 -30.22
CA ALA A 331 -8.30 20.02 -29.70
C ALA A 331 -8.15 21.50 -30.07
N THR A 332 -8.94 21.92 -31.02
CA THR A 332 -9.36 23.32 -31.07
C THR A 332 -10.65 23.47 -30.25
N ALA A 333 -10.88 24.59 -29.62
CA ALA A 333 -12.08 24.87 -28.82
C ALA A 333 -13.41 24.66 -29.59
N ALA A 334 -13.38 24.49 -30.90
CA ALA A 334 -14.51 24.15 -31.78
C ALA A 334 -14.77 22.62 -31.83
N GLU A 335 -13.87 21.80 -31.36
CA GLU A 335 -13.94 20.34 -31.43
C GLU A 335 -14.38 19.69 -30.09
N GLU A 336 -14.82 20.48 -29.11
CA GLU A 336 -15.53 19.98 -27.93
C GLU A 336 -16.77 19.13 -28.29
N GLU A 337 -17.19 19.15 -29.52
CA GLU A 337 -18.19 18.29 -30.13
C GLU A 337 -17.64 17.03 -30.79
N VAL A 338 -16.38 16.62 -30.58
CA VAL A 338 -16.01 15.27 -30.99
C VAL A 338 -16.77 14.31 -30.06
N LYS A 339 -17.87 14.08 -30.57
CA LYS A 339 -19.05 13.38 -30.13
C LYS A 339 -18.60 12.06 -29.53
N ASP A 340 -18.92 11.89 -28.29
CA ASP A 340 -18.95 10.60 -27.64
C ASP A 340 -19.43 9.55 -28.68
N PRO A 341 -18.59 8.62 -29.14
CA PRO A 341 -18.97 7.66 -30.16
C PRO A 341 -20.21 6.87 -29.77
N LEU A 342 -20.44 6.66 -28.47
CA LEU A 342 -21.63 6.00 -27.94
C LEU A 342 -22.88 6.86 -28.15
N LYS A 343 -22.80 8.18 -27.95
CA LYS A 343 -23.91 9.10 -28.24
C LYS A 343 -24.19 9.24 -29.73
N ALA A 344 -23.16 9.07 -30.56
CA ALA A 344 -23.30 9.14 -32.02
C ALA A 344 -23.76 7.81 -32.64
N GLY A 345 -24.04 6.75 -31.85
CA GLY A 345 -24.43 5.43 -32.36
C GLY A 345 -23.33 4.73 -33.18
N LYS A 346 -22.07 5.14 -33.02
CA LYS A 346 -20.92 4.52 -33.71
C LYS A 346 -20.41 3.35 -32.88
N ALA A 347 -19.89 2.33 -33.57
CA ALA A 347 -19.22 1.20 -32.92
C ALA A 347 -18.01 1.72 -32.11
N VAL A 348 -17.98 1.38 -30.83
CA VAL A 348 -16.84 1.65 -29.94
C VAL A 348 -15.77 0.62 -30.25
N PRO A 349 -14.51 1.03 -30.48
CA PRO A 349 -13.43 0.04 -30.61
C PRO A 349 -13.25 -0.74 -29.31
N SER A 350 -13.17 -2.05 -29.43
CA SER A 350 -12.88 -2.96 -28.33
C SER A 350 -11.37 -3.10 -28.16
N VAL A 351 -10.68 -1.99 -27.81
CA VAL A 351 -9.23 -1.96 -27.64
C VAL A 351 -8.85 -1.49 -26.26
N PHE A 352 -7.71 -1.98 -25.77
CA PHE A 352 -7.04 -1.39 -24.63
C PHE A 352 -5.98 -0.42 -25.13
N ARG A 353 -5.88 0.73 -24.48
CA ARG A 353 -4.89 1.76 -24.81
C ARG A 353 -4.37 2.40 -23.54
N GLY A 354 -3.05 2.38 -23.38
CA GLY A 354 -2.35 3.00 -22.26
C GLY A 354 -1.72 4.33 -22.67
N ALA A 355 -1.50 5.21 -21.71
CA ALA A 355 -0.73 6.42 -21.94
C ALA A 355 0.77 6.07 -21.95
N SER A 356 1.47 6.53 -22.99
CA SER A 356 2.91 6.36 -23.09
C SER A 356 3.65 7.36 -22.19
N ALA A 357 4.71 6.92 -21.56
CA ALA A 357 5.64 7.78 -20.83
C ALA A 357 6.32 8.84 -21.74
N ASN A 358 6.33 8.61 -23.06
CA ASN A 358 6.85 9.56 -24.06
C ASN A 358 5.85 10.66 -24.45
N THR A 359 4.66 10.71 -23.87
CA THR A 359 3.68 11.75 -24.18
C THR A 359 4.25 13.10 -23.74
N ASP A 360 4.40 14.02 -24.67
CA ASP A 360 4.93 15.35 -24.38
C ASP A 360 3.96 16.15 -23.48
N TYR A 361 4.53 17.10 -22.74
CA TYR A 361 3.79 17.86 -21.74
C TYR A 361 2.63 18.67 -22.33
N ASP A 362 2.81 19.31 -23.50
CA ASP A 362 1.76 20.12 -24.11
C ASP A 362 0.59 19.26 -24.60
N THR A 363 0.89 18.12 -25.19
CA THR A 363 -0.11 17.10 -25.54
C THR A 363 -0.82 16.62 -24.29
N TYR A 364 -0.07 16.33 -23.23
CA TYR A 364 -0.61 15.90 -21.95
C TYR A 364 -1.55 16.94 -21.32
N GLN A 365 -1.14 18.21 -21.25
CA GLN A 365 -1.94 19.32 -20.76
C GLN A 365 -3.24 19.47 -21.55
N THR A 366 -3.14 19.43 -22.88
CA THR A 366 -4.30 19.49 -23.76
C THR A 366 -5.25 18.34 -23.51
N MET A 367 -4.73 17.13 -23.34
CA MET A 367 -5.51 15.95 -23.02
C MET A 367 -6.18 16.04 -21.65
N PHE A 368 -5.47 16.55 -20.66
CA PHE A 368 -5.95 16.67 -19.30
C PHE A 368 -7.21 17.56 -19.21
N PHE A 369 -7.19 18.71 -19.85
CA PHE A 369 -8.27 19.70 -19.76
C PHE A 369 -9.42 19.43 -20.73
N THR A 370 -9.27 18.54 -21.71
CA THR A 370 -10.34 18.21 -22.65
C THR A 370 -10.99 16.87 -22.33
N ARG A 371 -12.32 16.86 -22.20
CA ARG A 371 -13.11 15.65 -21.89
C ARG A 371 -12.97 14.54 -22.94
N VAL A 372 -12.62 14.88 -24.15
CA VAL A 372 -12.49 13.96 -25.30
C VAL A 372 -11.37 12.96 -25.07
N ASN A 373 -10.26 13.42 -24.51
CA ASN A 373 -9.06 12.62 -24.39
C ASN A 373 -9.11 11.59 -23.25
N ARG A 374 -9.97 11.81 -22.28
CA ARG A 374 -10.26 10.82 -21.23
C ARG A 374 -10.83 9.52 -21.78
N ALA A 375 -11.56 9.60 -22.89
CA ALA A 375 -12.12 8.44 -23.56
C ALA A 375 -11.09 7.69 -24.41
N TYR A 376 -9.97 8.32 -24.76
CA TYR A 376 -8.93 7.76 -25.61
C TYR A 376 -8.14 6.64 -24.94
N TYR A 377 -7.92 6.72 -23.62
CA TYR A 377 -7.17 5.75 -22.86
C TYR A 377 -8.06 4.83 -22.03
N SER A 378 -7.61 3.60 -21.83
CA SER A 378 -8.15 2.69 -20.84
C SER A 378 -7.93 3.25 -19.43
N ARG A 379 -8.91 3.11 -18.57
CA ARG A 379 -8.82 3.58 -17.18
C ARG A 379 -9.10 2.44 -16.20
N ILE A 380 -8.75 2.65 -14.93
CA ILE A 380 -9.05 1.71 -13.87
C ILE A 380 -10.56 1.45 -13.82
N ARG A 381 -10.91 0.19 -13.71
CA ARG A 381 -12.28 -0.29 -13.66
C ARG A 381 -12.91 0.05 -12.32
N LYS A 382 -13.82 1.03 -12.34
CA LYS A 382 -14.45 1.62 -11.17
C LYS A 382 -15.28 0.60 -10.39
N LYS A 383 -16.23 -0.04 -11.05
CA LYS A 383 -17.09 -1.07 -10.45
C LYS A 383 -16.33 -2.32 -10.04
N GLY A 384 -15.10 -2.49 -10.57
CA GLY A 384 -14.24 -3.62 -10.27
C GLY A 384 -13.66 -3.60 -8.89
N PHE A 385 -13.11 -2.47 -8.51
CA PHE A 385 -12.20 -2.41 -7.38
C PHE A 385 -12.57 -1.33 -6.36
N PHE A 386 -13.14 -0.17 -6.75
CA PHE A 386 -13.08 0.98 -5.87
C PHE A 386 -14.42 1.52 -5.38
N TRP A 387 -15.36 1.80 -6.26
CA TRP A 387 -16.50 2.63 -5.87
C TRP A 387 -17.69 1.86 -5.33
N GLU A 388 -18.07 0.82 -6.01
CA GLU A 388 -19.31 0.11 -5.73
C GLU A 388 -19.07 -1.24 -5.07
N ASN A 389 -17.81 -1.71 -5.09
CA ASN A 389 -17.44 -2.97 -4.45
C ASN A 389 -17.04 -2.74 -2.99
N GLN A 390 -18.03 -2.73 -2.13
CA GLN A 390 -17.83 -2.62 -0.68
C GLN A 390 -17.18 -3.86 -0.06
N ASN A 391 -16.99 -4.93 -0.84
CA ASN A 391 -16.44 -6.21 -0.38
C ASN A 391 -14.96 -6.38 -0.74
N TRP A 392 -14.32 -5.31 -1.19
CA TRP A 392 -12.89 -5.36 -1.43
C TRP A 392 -12.10 -5.15 -0.15
N ASP A 393 -11.32 -6.15 0.22
CA ASP A 393 -10.48 -6.12 1.41
C ASP A 393 -9.11 -5.50 1.09
N HIS A 394 -8.61 -4.66 2.00
CA HIS A 394 -7.32 -3.99 1.84
C HIS A 394 -6.19 -4.97 2.12
N GLN A 395 -5.45 -5.34 1.08
CA GLN A 395 -4.36 -6.30 1.17
C GLN A 395 -3.13 -5.68 1.82
N ILE A 396 -2.59 -6.32 2.86
CA ILE A 396 -1.32 -5.97 3.50
C ILE A 396 -0.23 -6.93 3.04
N VAL A 397 -0.52 -8.24 3.12
CA VAL A 397 0.34 -9.32 2.60
C VAL A 397 -0.52 -10.29 1.82
N SER A 398 -0.13 -10.59 0.61
CA SER A 398 -0.86 -11.47 -0.29
C SER A 398 -0.13 -12.79 -0.56
N SER A 399 -0.89 -13.84 -0.85
CA SER A 399 -0.34 -15.14 -1.21
C SER A 399 0.47 -15.08 -2.50
N TYR A 400 0.00 -14.35 -3.50
CA TYR A 400 0.74 -14.21 -4.76
C TYR A 400 2.11 -13.54 -4.56
N GLU A 401 2.21 -12.54 -3.69
CA GLU A 401 3.48 -11.93 -3.34
C GLU A 401 4.46 -12.96 -2.76
N MET A 402 4.01 -13.72 -1.77
CA MET A 402 4.85 -14.72 -1.11
C MET A 402 5.32 -15.80 -2.08
N TRP A 403 4.49 -16.22 -3.02
CA TRP A 403 4.91 -17.17 -4.04
C TRP A 403 5.93 -16.60 -5.02
N PHE A 404 5.82 -15.33 -5.41
CA PHE A 404 6.86 -14.69 -6.22
C PHE A 404 8.15 -14.46 -5.44
N ILE A 405 8.10 -14.18 -4.13
CA ILE A 405 9.29 -14.13 -3.27
C ILE A 405 9.96 -15.51 -3.21
N LYS A 406 9.18 -16.60 -3.05
CA LYS A 406 9.71 -17.97 -3.11
C LYS A 406 10.36 -18.24 -4.46
N ALA A 407 9.72 -17.88 -5.56
CA ALA A 407 10.26 -18.08 -6.91
C ALA A 407 11.61 -17.38 -7.08
N GLU A 408 11.73 -16.11 -6.67
CA GLU A 408 12.99 -15.38 -6.71
C GLU A 408 14.07 -15.99 -5.82
N ALA A 409 13.70 -16.34 -4.58
CA ALA A 409 14.65 -16.96 -3.64
C ALA A 409 15.20 -18.29 -4.16
N TYR A 410 14.35 -19.12 -4.76
CA TYR A 410 14.77 -20.39 -5.37
C TYR A 410 15.60 -20.18 -6.64
N GLN A 411 15.21 -19.23 -7.50
CA GLN A 411 15.96 -18.89 -8.71
C GLN A 411 17.35 -18.37 -8.40
N ARG A 412 17.51 -17.63 -7.30
CA ARG A 412 18.81 -17.12 -6.85
C ARG A 412 19.62 -18.14 -6.02
N GLY A 413 19.06 -19.31 -5.72
CA GLY A 413 19.71 -20.33 -4.88
C GLY A 413 19.85 -19.92 -3.41
N TRP A 414 19.03 -19.00 -2.90
CA TRP A 414 19.04 -18.58 -1.50
C TRP A 414 18.30 -19.56 -0.58
N ALA A 415 17.38 -20.33 -1.14
CA ALA A 415 16.68 -21.42 -0.47
C ALA A 415 16.45 -22.57 -1.45
N ASN A 416 16.07 -23.76 -0.93
CA ASN A 416 15.83 -24.96 -1.72
C ASN A 416 14.37 -25.01 -2.18
N GLY A 417 14.14 -25.16 -3.49
CA GLY A 417 12.79 -25.28 -4.04
C GLY A 417 12.76 -25.21 -5.56
N ASP A 418 11.57 -25.37 -6.11
CA ASP A 418 11.32 -25.24 -7.55
C ASP A 418 10.83 -23.82 -7.86
N ALA A 419 11.70 -23.01 -8.45
CA ALA A 419 11.43 -21.62 -8.80
C ALA A 419 10.27 -21.50 -9.79
N LYS A 420 10.21 -22.39 -10.80
CA LYS A 420 9.15 -22.36 -11.81
C LYS A 420 7.80 -22.78 -11.25
N ALA A 421 7.76 -23.78 -10.37
CA ALA A 421 6.53 -24.16 -9.69
C ALA A 421 6.02 -23.03 -8.78
N ALA A 422 6.89 -22.36 -8.04
CA ALA A 422 6.53 -21.20 -7.21
C ALA A 422 6.03 -20.02 -8.07
N PHE A 423 6.68 -19.73 -9.19
CA PHE A 423 6.25 -18.74 -10.17
C PHE A 423 4.84 -19.02 -10.72
N THR A 424 4.60 -20.28 -11.15
CA THR A 424 3.28 -20.73 -11.64
C THR A 424 2.21 -20.54 -10.57
N LYS A 425 2.54 -20.85 -9.32
CA LYS A 425 1.62 -20.68 -8.20
C LYS A 425 1.34 -19.20 -7.91
N GLY A 426 2.34 -18.32 -8.00
CA GLY A 426 2.18 -16.87 -7.87
C GLY A 426 1.19 -16.31 -8.92
N ILE A 427 1.33 -16.70 -10.18
CA ILE A 427 0.39 -16.34 -11.26
C ILE A 427 -1.02 -16.87 -10.93
N SER A 428 -1.14 -18.13 -10.52
CA SER A 428 -2.42 -18.74 -10.16
C SER A 428 -3.13 -17.99 -9.05
N GLU A 429 -2.43 -17.69 -7.94
CA GLU A 429 -2.99 -16.97 -6.81
C GLU A 429 -3.42 -15.54 -7.21
N SER A 430 -2.63 -14.86 -8.05
CA SER A 430 -2.96 -13.52 -8.55
C SER A 430 -4.22 -13.51 -9.43
N ILE A 431 -4.33 -14.43 -10.39
CA ILE A 431 -5.51 -14.57 -11.26
C ILE A 431 -6.75 -14.89 -10.42
N ASN A 432 -6.65 -15.86 -9.50
CA ASN A 432 -7.74 -16.25 -8.63
C ASN A 432 -8.18 -15.11 -7.69
N PHE A 433 -7.23 -14.31 -7.19
CA PHE A 433 -7.56 -13.14 -6.40
C PHE A 433 -8.37 -12.11 -7.21
N MET A 434 -7.98 -11.83 -8.45
CA MET A 434 -8.71 -10.90 -9.32
C MET A 434 -10.12 -11.40 -9.63
N PHE A 435 -10.30 -12.68 -9.94
CA PHE A 435 -11.61 -13.26 -10.12
C PHE A 435 -12.45 -13.26 -8.83
N LYS A 436 -11.85 -13.51 -7.66
CA LYS A 436 -12.54 -13.38 -6.37
C LYS A 436 -13.08 -11.96 -6.18
N CYS A 437 -12.28 -10.93 -6.48
CA CYS A 437 -12.74 -9.54 -6.43
C CYS A 437 -13.90 -9.29 -7.41
N GLN A 438 -13.88 -9.86 -8.60
CA GLN A 438 -14.97 -9.76 -9.55
C GLN A 438 -16.25 -10.47 -9.06
N ASN A 439 -16.12 -11.68 -8.53
CA ASN A 439 -17.25 -12.51 -8.11
C ASN A 439 -17.96 -11.99 -6.85
N ASN A 440 -17.29 -11.11 -6.10
CA ASN A 440 -17.90 -10.45 -4.94
C ASN A 440 -18.90 -9.34 -5.31
N ARG A 441 -19.13 -9.07 -6.59
CA ARG A 441 -20.06 -8.06 -7.08
C ARG A 441 -21.49 -8.59 -7.14
N SER A 442 -22.44 -7.66 -6.98
CA SER A 442 -23.83 -7.96 -7.31
C SER A 442 -24.01 -8.19 -8.83
N GLN A 443 -25.03 -8.95 -9.22
CA GLN A 443 -25.31 -9.24 -10.64
C GLN A 443 -25.59 -7.97 -11.46
N THR A 444 -26.10 -6.92 -10.83
CA THR A 444 -26.34 -5.60 -11.46
C THR A 444 -25.05 -4.82 -11.72
N GLU A 445 -23.95 -5.17 -11.03
CA GLU A 445 -22.63 -4.56 -11.19
C GLU A 445 -21.77 -5.29 -12.23
N LEU A 446 -22.21 -6.46 -12.71
CA LEU A 446 -21.56 -7.22 -13.78
C LEU A 446 -21.99 -6.78 -15.18
N ASP A 447 -22.69 -5.66 -15.30
CA ASP A 447 -23.03 -5.09 -16.62
C ASP A 447 -21.77 -4.87 -17.46
N ASN A 448 -21.92 -5.00 -18.78
CA ASN A 448 -20.85 -4.81 -19.76
C ASN A 448 -20.37 -3.35 -19.87
N THR A 449 -20.66 -2.53 -18.86
CA THR A 449 -20.31 -1.10 -18.83
C THR A 449 -19.89 -0.67 -17.45
N ASP A 450 -18.97 0.27 -17.41
CA ASP A 450 -18.53 0.95 -16.19
C ASP A 450 -18.84 2.45 -16.29
N GLY A 451 -19.47 3.01 -15.27
CA GLY A 451 -19.92 4.40 -15.27
C GLY A 451 -18.77 5.40 -15.32
N ASP A 452 -18.96 6.53 -16.02
CA ASP A 452 -18.09 7.69 -15.92
C ASP A 452 -18.65 8.70 -14.94
N TYR A 453 -17.89 9.00 -13.89
CA TYR A 453 -18.38 9.80 -12.78
C TYR A 453 -18.61 11.28 -13.12
N LEU A 454 -17.77 11.88 -13.97
CA LEU A 454 -17.85 13.34 -14.21
C LEU A 454 -19.10 13.81 -14.93
N ASN A 455 -19.82 12.93 -15.60
CA ASN A 455 -21.00 13.33 -16.37
C ASN A 455 -22.25 12.47 -16.14
N GLY A 456 -22.19 11.41 -15.34
CA GLY A 456 -23.33 10.53 -15.05
C GLY A 456 -23.93 9.80 -16.26
N THR A 457 -23.38 9.99 -17.45
CA THR A 457 -23.99 9.56 -18.72
C THR A 457 -23.03 8.81 -19.66
N GLN A 458 -21.74 8.83 -19.39
CA GLN A 458 -20.77 8.09 -20.19
C GLN A 458 -20.46 6.74 -19.57
N GLN A 459 -20.87 5.69 -20.24
CA GLN A 459 -20.53 4.33 -19.86
C GLN A 459 -19.33 3.85 -20.68
N ARG A 460 -18.37 3.19 -20.01
CA ARG A 460 -17.26 2.56 -20.69
C ARG A 460 -17.54 1.08 -20.88
N ALA A 461 -17.19 0.55 -22.03
CA ALA A 461 -17.26 -0.87 -22.27
C ALA A 461 -16.20 -1.61 -21.44
N VAL A 462 -16.58 -2.74 -20.92
CA VAL A 462 -15.73 -3.66 -20.16
C VAL A 462 -15.79 -5.05 -20.75
N ILE A 463 -14.73 -5.82 -20.55
CA ILE A 463 -14.72 -7.26 -20.83
C ILE A 463 -14.78 -7.97 -19.48
N ASN A 464 -15.67 -8.95 -19.39
CA ASN A 464 -15.75 -9.89 -18.26
C ASN A 464 -15.21 -11.24 -18.72
N PRO A 465 -13.94 -11.57 -18.41
CA PRO A 465 -13.36 -12.85 -18.83
C PRO A 465 -14.14 -14.02 -18.23
N ASP A 466 -14.30 -15.10 -19.01
CA ASP A 466 -14.89 -16.34 -18.51
C ASP A 466 -13.87 -17.09 -17.64
N GLN A 467 -14.09 -17.08 -16.32
CA GLN A 467 -13.20 -17.76 -15.38
C GLN A 467 -12.98 -19.24 -15.69
N SER A 468 -13.95 -19.92 -16.32
CA SER A 468 -13.84 -21.35 -16.62
C SER A 468 -12.74 -21.68 -17.63
N ILE A 469 -12.35 -20.70 -18.47
CA ILE A 469 -11.27 -20.84 -19.44
C ILE A 469 -9.92 -20.85 -18.72
N TYR A 470 -9.77 -20.05 -17.66
CA TYR A 470 -8.51 -19.85 -16.94
C TYR A 470 -8.31 -20.88 -15.83
N ASN A 471 -8.48 -22.14 -16.18
CA ASN A 471 -8.29 -23.28 -15.29
C ASN A 471 -6.81 -23.60 -15.05
N ALA A 472 -6.52 -24.62 -14.25
CA ALA A 472 -5.15 -24.99 -13.87
C ALA A 472 -4.26 -25.36 -15.07
N GLU A 473 -4.83 -25.97 -16.13
CA GLU A 473 -4.10 -26.31 -17.35
C GLU A 473 -3.71 -25.03 -18.12
N TRP A 474 -4.65 -24.11 -18.31
CA TRP A 474 -4.37 -22.82 -18.94
C TRP A 474 -3.30 -22.05 -18.19
N ILE A 475 -3.44 -21.94 -16.85
CA ILE A 475 -2.46 -21.25 -16.00
C ILE A 475 -1.07 -21.86 -16.13
N THR A 476 -0.98 -23.20 -16.15
CA THR A 476 0.30 -23.88 -16.30
C THR A 476 0.94 -23.58 -17.67
N ASN A 477 0.17 -23.61 -18.73
CA ASN A 477 0.65 -23.30 -20.08
C ASN A 477 1.06 -21.82 -20.18
N PHE A 478 0.25 -20.91 -19.68
CA PHE A 478 0.56 -19.47 -19.61
C PHE A 478 1.85 -19.22 -18.83
N ALA A 479 2.02 -19.80 -17.66
CA ALA A 479 3.22 -19.67 -16.84
C ALA A 479 4.47 -20.27 -17.54
N ASN A 480 4.31 -21.39 -18.26
CA ASN A 480 5.40 -21.98 -19.05
C ASN A 480 5.90 -21.01 -20.13
N ASP A 481 4.97 -20.37 -20.85
CA ASP A 481 5.32 -19.39 -21.88
C ASP A 481 5.95 -18.14 -21.25
N ARG A 482 5.38 -17.64 -20.14
CA ARG A 482 5.88 -16.46 -19.41
C ARG A 482 7.17 -16.69 -18.64
N TRP A 483 7.62 -17.91 -18.50
CA TRP A 483 8.88 -18.21 -17.84
C TRP A 483 10.11 -17.70 -18.61
N THR A 484 10.01 -17.64 -19.94
CA THR A 484 11.14 -17.31 -20.84
C THR A 484 10.88 -16.11 -21.75
N THR A 485 9.61 -15.74 -21.95
CA THR A 485 9.24 -14.68 -22.91
C THR A 485 8.15 -13.76 -22.33
N HIS A 486 8.20 -12.50 -22.75
CA HIS A 486 7.09 -11.59 -22.60
C HIS A 486 5.84 -12.11 -23.33
N ILE A 487 4.67 -11.53 -23.06
CA ILE A 487 3.41 -11.99 -23.68
C ILE A 487 3.41 -11.89 -25.20
N ASN A 488 4.15 -10.95 -25.76
CA ASN A 488 4.33 -10.79 -27.21
C ASN A 488 5.32 -11.79 -27.84
N GLY A 489 5.91 -12.69 -27.04
CA GLY A 489 6.87 -13.69 -27.48
C GLY A 489 8.32 -13.24 -27.50
N THR A 490 8.63 -12.01 -27.12
CA THR A 490 10.01 -11.51 -27.02
C THR A 490 10.69 -12.14 -25.79
N PRO A 491 11.93 -12.70 -25.93
CA PRO A 491 12.65 -13.23 -24.78
C PRO A 491 12.97 -12.17 -23.73
N TYR A 492 12.95 -12.55 -22.45
CA TYR A 492 13.45 -11.71 -21.37
C TYR A 492 14.98 -11.58 -21.45
N GLU A 493 15.49 -10.36 -21.44
CA GLU A 493 16.93 -10.14 -21.41
C GLU A 493 17.56 -10.51 -20.05
N GLY A 494 16.83 -10.31 -18.96
CA GLY A 494 17.22 -10.70 -17.61
C GLY A 494 16.83 -12.12 -17.23
N GLY A 495 16.35 -12.92 -18.21
CA GLY A 495 15.97 -14.32 -18.01
C GLY A 495 14.81 -14.50 -17.03
N GLU A 496 14.85 -15.63 -16.32
CA GLU A 496 13.78 -16.05 -15.41
C GLU A 496 13.57 -15.07 -14.24
N LEU A 497 14.60 -14.34 -13.85
CA LEU A 497 14.48 -13.34 -12.78
C LEU A 497 13.60 -12.18 -13.22
N GLU A 498 13.77 -11.69 -14.44
CA GLU A 498 12.92 -10.63 -15.01
C GLU A 498 11.48 -11.14 -15.16
N ALA A 499 11.30 -12.39 -15.60
CA ALA A 499 9.99 -13.02 -15.69
C ALA A 499 9.25 -13.02 -14.34
N ILE A 500 9.94 -13.43 -13.27
CA ILE A 500 9.38 -13.47 -11.91
C ILE A 500 8.95 -12.06 -11.47
N LEU A 501 9.80 -11.06 -11.68
CA LEU A 501 9.57 -9.69 -11.23
C LEU A 501 8.52 -8.97 -12.08
N GLU A 502 8.43 -9.25 -13.39
CA GLU A 502 7.34 -8.76 -14.23
C GLU A 502 5.99 -9.31 -13.78
N GLN A 503 5.89 -10.61 -13.54
CA GLN A 503 4.64 -11.21 -13.09
C GLN A 503 4.25 -10.77 -11.66
N LYS A 504 5.22 -10.53 -10.78
CA LYS A 504 4.99 -9.92 -9.46
C LYS A 504 4.47 -8.49 -9.60
N TRP A 505 5.05 -7.71 -10.50
CA TRP A 505 4.64 -6.34 -10.79
C TRP A 505 3.20 -6.29 -11.34
N ILE A 506 2.84 -7.18 -12.27
CA ILE A 506 1.47 -7.32 -12.77
C ILE A 506 0.50 -7.71 -11.63
N ALA A 507 0.91 -8.64 -10.77
CA ALA A 507 0.08 -9.12 -9.67
C ALA A 507 -0.20 -8.03 -8.62
N PHE A 508 0.76 -7.16 -8.35
CA PHE A 508 0.58 -6.03 -7.44
C PHE A 508 -0.36 -4.96 -8.00
N CYS A 509 -0.45 -4.84 -9.30
CA CYS A 509 -1.28 -3.86 -10.03
C CYS A 509 -1.21 -2.46 -9.38
N PHE A 510 -2.33 -1.76 -9.29
CA PHE A 510 -2.43 -0.46 -8.61
C PHE A 510 -2.64 -0.55 -7.08
N LEU A 511 -2.45 -1.73 -6.47
CA LEU A 511 -2.66 -1.94 -5.04
C LEU A 511 -1.39 -1.71 -4.19
N HIS A 512 -0.22 -1.94 -4.76
CA HIS A 512 1.06 -1.97 -4.03
C HIS A 512 2.18 -1.23 -4.77
N GLY A 513 1.93 0.03 -5.16
CA GLY A 513 2.89 0.83 -5.94
C GLY A 513 4.25 0.98 -5.26
N GLY A 514 4.28 1.21 -3.94
CA GLY A 514 5.54 1.32 -3.19
C GLY A 514 6.36 0.03 -3.15
N GLU A 515 5.71 -1.14 -3.09
CA GLU A 515 6.39 -2.43 -3.14
C GLU A 515 6.97 -2.71 -4.55
N GLN A 516 6.22 -2.35 -5.61
CA GLN A 516 6.71 -2.43 -6.99
C GLN A 516 7.94 -1.55 -7.22
N TRP A 517 7.85 -0.28 -6.84
CA TRP A 517 8.96 0.66 -6.93
C TRP A 517 10.18 0.18 -6.14
N SER A 518 9.96 -0.42 -4.99
CA SER A 518 11.04 -1.00 -4.20
C SER A 518 11.68 -2.22 -4.85
N ASP A 519 10.91 -3.12 -5.47
CA ASP A 519 11.47 -4.25 -6.22
C ASP A 519 12.29 -3.76 -7.43
N MET A 520 11.83 -2.72 -8.13
CA MET A 520 12.57 -2.10 -9.23
C MET A 520 13.89 -1.50 -8.75
N ARG A 521 13.87 -0.71 -7.67
CA ARG A 521 15.09 -0.13 -7.07
C ARG A 521 16.09 -1.19 -6.59
N ARG A 522 15.60 -2.34 -6.14
CA ARG A 522 16.42 -3.45 -5.67
C ARG A 522 17.07 -4.25 -6.80
N THR A 523 16.37 -4.42 -7.92
CA THR A 523 16.74 -5.41 -8.94
C THR A 523 16.99 -4.83 -10.33
N GLY A 524 16.38 -3.69 -10.66
CA GLY A 524 16.29 -3.15 -12.01
C GLY A 524 15.19 -3.83 -12.85
N TYR A 525 14.29 -4.63 -12.23
CA TYR A 525 13.24 -5.35 -12.95
C TYR A 525 11.84 -5.09 -12.34
N PRO A 526 10.79 -5.16 -13.21
CA PRO A 526 10.86 -5.23 -14.66
C PRO A 526 11.50 -3.97 -15.23
N ARG A 527 12.21 -4.09 -16.34
CA ARG A 527 12.82 -2.94 -17.00
C ARG A 527 11.75 -2.02 -17.53
N MET A 528 11.83 -0.76 -17.16
CA MET A 528 10.89 0.27 -17.54
C MET A 528 11.58 1.39 -18.29
N TYR A 529 10.86 1.99 -19.22
CA TYR A 529 11.28 3.22 -19.84
C TYR A 529 10.93 4.39 -18.92
N TYR A 530 11.92 5.22 -18.65
CA TYR A 530 11.75 6.50 -17.96
C TYR A 530 12.23 7.62 -18.88
N PRO A 531 11.32 8.48 -19.38
CA PRO A 531 11.70 9.58 -20.25
C PRO A 531 12.54 10.61 -19.49
N ALA A 532 13.35 11.37 -20.23
CA ALA A 532 14.03 12.51 -19.66
C ALA A 532 13.01 13.53 -19.14
N ASP A 533 13.30 14.15 -18.01
CA ASP A 533 12.47 15.21 -17.45
C ASP A 533 12.41 16.39 -18.43
N HIS A 534 11.26 16.58 -19.06
CA HIS A 534 11.03 17.69 -19.98
C HIS A 534 10.58 18.96 -19.28
N ASP A 535 10.19 18.87 -18.00
CA ASP A 535 9.60 19.99 -17.26
C ASP A 535 10.64 20.88 -16.58
N ASN A 536 11.92 20.56 -16.73
CA ASN A 536 13.03 21.36 -16.21
C ASN A 536 12.93 21.68 -14.72
N ASN A 537 12.16 20.92 -13.97
CA ASN A 537 12.14 21.02 -12.54
C ASN A 537 13.38 20.30 -12.02
N ALA A 538 14.52 21.02 -12.08
CA ALA A 538 15.85 20.53 -11.75
C ALA A 538 16.00 19.93 -10.34
N LEU A 539 14.90 19.92 -9.57
CA LEU A 539 14.85 19.38 -8.22
C LEU A 539 14.58 17.88 -8.20
N THR A 540 14.10 17.29 -9.29
CA THR A 540 13.64 15.90 -9.27
C THR A 540 14.27 15.09 -10.40
N PRO A 541 15.39 14.38 -10.16
CA PRO A 541 15.83 13.35 -11.10
C PRO A 541 14.71 12.30 -11.21
N TYR A 542 14.30 11.99 -12.41
CA TYR A 542 13.33 10.94 -12.65
C TYR A 542 14.02 9.75 -13.32
N PRO A 543 13.79 8.55 -12.83
CA PRO A 543 13.06 8.19 -11.62
C PRO A 543 13.86 8.48 -10.34
N CYS A 544 13.17 8.80 -9.25
CA CYS A 544 13.85 9.09 -8.00
C CYS A 544 14.28 7.81 -7.27
N ASN A 545 15.38 7.93 -6.52
CA ASN A 545 15.94 6.83 -5.70
C ASN A 545 15.31 6.73 -4.31
N ARG A 546 14.77 7.82 -3.79
CA ARG A 546 14.14 7.95 -2.48
C ARG A 546 13.14 9.09 -2.48
N LEU A 547 12.34 9.21 -1.42
CA LEU A 547 11.53 10.38 -1.17
C LEU A 547 12.28 11.38 -0.29
N ARG A 548 11.90 12.65 -0.41
CA ARG A 548 12.24 13.67 0.57
C ARG A 548 11.40 13.49 1.83
N TYR A 549 11.92 13.93 2.96
CA TYR A 549 11.17 13.86 4.20
C TYR A 549 9.90 14.72 4.13
N VAL A 550 8.87 14.32 4.86
CA VAL A 550 7.62 15.08 4.93
C VAL A 550 7.84 16.50 5.46
N ALA A 551 7.01 17.45 5.01
CA ALA A 551 7.19 18.87 5.34
C ALA A 551 7.17 19.13 6.85
N LYS A 552 6.48 18.31 7.64
CA LYS A 552 6.46 18.39 9.10
C LYS A 552 7.85 18.17 9.72
N GLU A 553 8.60 17.17 9.26
CA GLU A 553 9.96 16.91 9.73
C GLU A 553 10.88 18.08 9.36
N ARG A 554 10.83 18.52 8.12
CA ARG A 554 11.63 19.64 7.63
C ARG A 554 11.37 20.95 8.40
N SER A 555 10.13 21.16 8.86
CA SER A 555 9.70 22.43 9.45
C SER A 555 9.74 22.44 10.98
N TYR A 556 9.52 21.32 11.62
CA TYR A 556 9.28 21.29 13.07
C TYR A 556 10.32 20.50 13.86
N ASN A 557 11.04 19.55 13.26
CA ASN A 557 12.10 18.84 13.98
C ASN A 557 13.42 19.64 13.90
N SER A 558 13.88 20.18 15.01
CA SER A 558 15.11 20.99 15.05
C SER A 558 16.37 20.19 14.70
N ASN A 559 16.37 18.86 14.89
CA ASN A 559 17.50 17.99 14.59
C ASN A 559 17.59 17.65 13.09
N PHE A 560 16.51 17.88 12.33
CA PHE A 560 16.40 17.54 10.91
C PHE A 560 17.60 18.02 10.09
N LYS A 561 17.90 19.33 10.19
CA LYS A 561 18.91 19.97 9.34
C LYS A 561 20.31 19.40 9.54
N GLU A 562 20.66 19.09 10.78
CA GLU A 562 22.00 18.64 11.14
C GLU A 562 22.18 17.15 10.89
N GLU A 563 21.13 16.35 11.09
CA GLU A 563 21.23 14.89 11.03
C GLU A 563 20.93 14.32 9.64
N VAL A 564 19.85 14.78 9.00
CA VAL A 564 19.40 14.22 7.73
C VAL A 564 19.18 15.25 6.61
N GLY A 565 19.35 16.54 6.89
CA GLY A 565 19.09 17.60 5.90
C GLY A 565 19.94 17.50 4.63
N ALA A 566 21.15 16.93 4.70
CA ALA A 566 21.98 16.67 3.53
C ALA A 566 21.42 15.56 2.64
N HIS A 567 20.59 14.68 3.19
CA HIS A 567 19.94 13.55 2.53
C HIS A 567 18.48 13.82 2.16
N ASP A 568 17.99 15.06 2.35
CA ASP A 568 16.65 15.47 1.94
C ASP A 568 16.59 15.76 0.43
N ASN A 569 16.82 14.74 -0.35
CA ASN A 569 16.85 14.80 -1.81
C ASN A 569 16.30 13.51 -2.42
N TYR A 570 16.10 13.51 -3.74
CA TYR A 570 15.58 12.36 -4.50
C TYR A 570 16.65 11.47 -5.12
N SER A 571 17.93 11.88 -5.01
CA SER A 571 19.04 11.28 -5.75
C SER A 571 19.80 10.22 -4.97
N ASP A 572 19.81 10.33 -3.64
CA ASP A 572 20.60 9.44 -2.79
C ASP A 572 20.07 8.00 -2.89
N VAL A 573 21.00 7.08 -3.11
CA VAL A 573 20.68 5.64 -3.19
C VAL A 573 20.62 5.08 -1.77
N LEU A 574 19.53 4.40 -1.45
CA LEU A 574 19.35 3.77 -0.15
C LEU A 574 20.27 2.56 0.03
N PHE A 575 20.61 2.21 1.26
CA PHE A 575 21.60 1.17 1.61
C PHE A 575 21.32 -0.22 0.98
N TRP A 576 20.09 -0.49 0.59
CA TRP A 576 19.65 -1.75 0.00
C TRP A 576 19.37 -1.65 -1.51
N ALA A 577 19.33 -0.45 -2.09
CA ALA A 577 18.94 -0.22 -3.47
C ALA A 577 20.13 -0.27 -4.42
N LYS A 578 19.86 -0.58 -5.69
CA LYS A 578 20.83 -0.62 -6.77
C LYS A 578 20.98 0.78 -7.38
N ALA A 579 22.20 1.26 -7.55
CA ALA A 579 22.44 2.62 -8.03
C ALA A 579 22.00 2.84 -9.49
N ASP A 580 22.11 1.80 -10.32
CA ASP A 580 21.79 1.80 -11.76
C ASP A 580 20.49 1.05 -12.09
N TRP A 581 19.52 1.05 -11.17
CA TRP A 581 18.30 0.26 -11.32
C TRP A 581 17.42 0.73 -12.49
N HIS A 582 17.57 1.97 -12.91
CA HIS A 582 16.76 2.61 -13.96
C HIS A 582 17.47 2.66 -15.32
N ASP A 583 18.65 2.07 -15.46
CA ASP A 583 19.36 1.96 -16.73
C ASP A 583 18.68 0.91 -17.63
N GLY A 584 17.41 1.19 -17.94
CA GLY A 584 16.61 0.37 -18.84
C GLY A 584 16.84 0.75 -20.30
N PRO A 585 16.29 -0.03 -21.26
CA PRO A 585 16.42 0.27 -22.66
C PRO A 585 15.77 1.63 -22.95
N THR A 586 16.51 2.51 -23.58
CA THR A 586 15.95 3.69 -24.27
C THR A 586 15.30 3.20 -25.56
N TYR A 587 13.99 3.30 -25.66
CA TYR A 587 13.26 3.02 -26.90
C TYR A 587 13.26 4.23 -27.82
#